data_06c3ebafdf7376d90f33fd9afdfdc12a
#
_entry.id   06c3ebafdf7376d90f33fd9afdfdc12a
#
_cell.length_a   1.000
_cell.length_b   1.000
_cell.length_c   1.000
_cell.angle_alpha   90.00
_cell.angle_beta   90.00
_cell.angle_gamma   90.00
#
_symmetry.space_group_name_H-M   'P 1'
#
loop_
_entity.id
_entity.type
_entity.pdbx_description
1 polymer ?
#
loop_
_entity_poly.entity_id
_entity_poly.type
_entity_poly.pdbx_seq_one_letter_code
_entity_poly.pdbx_strand_id
1 'polypeptide(L)' 'KFKGEKVVLTGSLADFTRSEAQKIIESEGGETQSSVTKTTTLVIAGESAGSKLDKAKQLGIKIIDEDEFKNIIYT' A
#
# COMPACT_ATOMS: atom_id res chain seq x y z
N LYS A 1 11.91 -5.25 3.17
CA LYS A 1 10.95 -4.74 4.17
C LYS A 1 9.52 -5.11 3.84
N PHE A 2 9.25 -5.30 2.56
CA PHE A 2 7.93 -5.75 2.10
C PHE A 2 7.98 -7.17 1.55
N LYS A 3 9.02 -7.91 1.87
CA LYS A 3 9.19 -9.27 1.34
C LYS A 3 7.98 -10.14 1.67
N GLY A 4 7.42 -10.75 0.63
CA GLY A 4 6.25 -11.60 0.78
C GLY A 4 4.92 -10.85 0.94
N GLU A 5 4.95 -9.51 0.96
CA GLU A 5 3.74 -8.71 1.09
C GLU A 5 3.11 -8.46 -0.27
N LYS A 6 1.78 -8.46 -0.29
CA LYS A 6 1.01 -8.06 -1.47
C LYS A 6 0.32 -6.76 -1.11
N VAL A 7 0.74 -5.68 -1.78
CA VAL A 7 0.42 -4.32 -1.39
C VAL A 7 -0.48 -3.66 -2.42
N VAL A 8 -1.52 -3.00 -1.95
CA VAL A 8 -2.38 -2.18 -2.80
C VAL A 8 -2.17 -0.72 -2.43
N LEU A 9 -1.92 0.09 -3.44
CA LEU A 9 -1.83 1.54 -3.29
C LEU A 9 -3.18 2.13 -3.63
N THR A 10 -3.76 2.89 -2.71
CA THR A 10 -5.05 3.54 -2.94
C THR A 10 -4.96 5.01 -2.58
N GLY A 11 -5.62 5.85 -3.36
CA GLY A 11 -5.53 7.29 -3.21
C GLY A 11 -4.23 7.85 -3.77
N SER A 12 -3.91 9.08 -3.41
CA SER A 12 -2.73 9.79 -3.90
C SER A 12 -1.76 10.04 -2.76
N LEU A 13 -0.49 9.73 -2.98
CA LEU A 13 0.56 10.04 -2.01
C LEU A 13 1.14 11.41 -2.32
N ALA A 14 1.47 12.18 -1.26
CA ALA A 14 1.98 13.54 -1.44
C ALA A 14 3.42 13.55 -1.96
N ASP A 15 4.26 12.65 -1.47
CA ASP A 15 5.69 12.64 -1.77
C ASP A 15 6.09 11.62 -2.82
N PHE A 16 5.17 10.79 -3.27
CA PHE A 16 5.46 9.74 -4.25
C PHE A 16 4.37 9.68 -5.29
N THR A 17 4.75 9.43 -6.53
CA THR A 17 3.78 8.98 -7.53
C THR A 17 3.49 7.51 -7.28
N ARG A 18 2.39 7.01 -7.86
CA ARG A 18 2.07 5.59 -7.76
C ARG A 18 3.22 4.73 -8.29
N SER A 19 3.81 5.14 -9.42
CA SER A 19 4.94 4.41 -10.01
C SER A 19 6.15 4.37 -9.09
N GLU A 20 6.44 5.50 -8.43
CA GLU A 20 7.57 5.56 -7.50
C GLU A 20 7.35 4.65 -6.30
N ALA A 21 6.16 4.71 -5.70
CA ALA A 21 5.83 3.86 -4.56
C ALA A 21 5.89 2.39 -4.95
N GLN A 22 5.36 2.06 -6.12
CA GLN A 22 5.39 0.69 -6.63
C GLN A 22 6.83 0.18 -6.77
N LYS A 23 7.72 0.99 -7.34
CA LYS A 23 9.12 0.61 -7.50
C LYS A 23 9.80 0.39 -6.16
N ILE A 24 9.51 1.24 -5.19
CA ILE A 24 10.07 1.11 -3.84
C ILE A 24 9.64 -0.22 -3.21
N ILE A 25 8.35 -0.52 -3.29
CA ILE A 25 7.80 -1.76 -2.72
C ILE A 25 8.44 -2.97 -3.39
N GLU A 26 8.56 -2.96 -4.70
CA GLU A 26 9.15 -4.06 -5.45
C GLU A 26 10.64 -4.22 -5.13
N SER A 27 11.35 -3.11 -4.96
CA SER A 27 12.78 -3.18 -4.61
C SER A 27 13.00 -3.74 -3.21
N GLU A 28 11.99 -3.66 -2.34
CA GLU A 28 12.04 -4.20 -0.99
C GLU A 28 11.46 -5.62 -0.90
N GLY A 29 11.20 -6.23 -2.04
CA GLY A 29 10.73 -7.61 -2.09
C GLY A 29 9.23 -7.80 -2.08
N GLY A 30 8.47 -6.71 -2.12
CA GLY A 30 7.01 -6.78 -2.14
C GLY A 30 6.45 -6.88 -3.54
N GLU A 31 5.15 -7.12 -3.61
CA GLU A 31 4.41 -7.17 -4.86
C GLU A 31 3.27 -6.17 -4.79
N THR A 32 3.04 -5.43 -5.87
CA THR A 32 1.92 -4.48 -5.90
C THR A 32 0.75 -5.07 -6.68
N GLN A 33 -0.45 -4.73 -6.23
CA GLN A 33 -1.70 -5.16 -6.87
C GLN A 33 -2.55 -3.94 -7.20
N SER A 34 -3.37 -4.05 -8.24
CA SER A 34 -4.22 -2.95 -8.67
C SER A 34 -5.53 -2.87 -7.89
N SER A 35 -5.91 -3.92 -7.19
CA SER A 35 -7.15 -3.93 -6.41
C SER A 35 -7.00 -4.79 -5.18
N VAL A 36 -7.85 -4.51 -4.18
CA VAL A 36 -7.87 -5.26 -2.93
C VAL A 36 -8.53 -6.62 -3.17
N THR A 37 -7.84 -7.69 -2.79
CA THR A 37 -8.34 -9.05 -2.92
C THR A 37 -8.10 -9.79 -1.60
N LYS A 38 -8.56 -11.03 -1.53
CA LYS A 38 -8.32 -11.87 -0.35
C LYS A 38 -6.84 -12.15 -0.11
N THR A 39 -6.02 -12.02 -1.15
CA THR A 39 -4.58 -12.26 -1.04
C THR A 39 -3.79 -11.01 -0.67
N THR A 40 -4.42 -9.84 -0.68
CA THR A 40 -3.77 -8.59 -0.29
C THR A 40 -3.43 -8.63 1.19
N THR A 41 -2.19 -8.28 1.53
CA THR A 41 -1.73 -8.30 2.92
C THR A 41 -1.59 -6.91 3.52
N LEU A 42 -1.49 -5.88 2.67
CA LEU A 42 -1.26 -4.52 3.13
C LEU A 42 -1.89 -3.53 2.17
N VAL A 43 -2.51 -2.48 2.71
CA VAL A 43 -3.03 -1.38 1.90
C VAL A 43 -2.38 -0.10 2.36
N ILE A 44 -1.84 0.65 1.42
CA ILE A 44 -1.29 1.98 1.69
C ILE A 44 -2.32 3.00 1.25
N ALA A 45 -2.88 3.71 2.20
CA ALA A 45 -3.97 4.65 1.97
C ALA A 45 -3.43 6.07 1.88
N GLY A 46 -3.53 6.67 0.71
CA GLY A 46 -3.22 8.08 0.50
C GLY A 46 -4.47 8.93 0.61
N GLU A 47 -4.40 10.17 0.10
CA GLU A 47 -5.55 11.05 0.05
C GLU A 47 -6.61 10.50 -0.89
N SER A 48 -7.88 10.65 -0.50
CA SER A 48 -9.02 10.23 -1.32
C SER A 48 -9.00 8.74 -1.64
N ALA A 49 -8.67 7.94 -0.64
CA ALA A 49 -8.54 6.49 -0.81
C ALA A 49 -9.85 5.81 -1.25
N GLY A 50 -10.98 6.30 -0.78
CA GLY A 50 -12.28 5.86 -1.28
C GLY A 50 -12.66 4.43 -0.94
N SER A 51 -13.36 3.77 -1.87
CA SER A 51 -13.98 2.46 -1.63
C SER A 51 -12.97 1.32 -1.44
N LYS A 52 -11.77 1.45 -1.97
CA LYS A 52 -10.74 0.42 -1.78
C LYS A 52 -10.35 0.29 -0.30
N LEU A 53 -10.35 1.42 0.41
CA LEU A 53 -10.07 1.41 1.84
C LEU A 53 -11.16 0.67 2.61
N ASP A 54 -12.41 0.90 2.26
CA ASP A 54 -13.54 0.20 2.89
C ASP A 54 -13.45 -1.30 2.67
N LYS A 55 -13.10 -1.72 1.47
CA LYS A 55 -12.95 -3.14 1.16
C LYS A 55 -11.84 -3.78 1.98
N ALA A 56 -10.73 -3.07 2.15
CA ALA A 56 -9.63 -3.56 2.97
C ALA A 56 -10.05 -3.72 4.43
N LYS A 57 -10.84 -2.78 4.96
CA LYS A 57 -11.37 -2.90 6.31
C LYS A 57 -12.29 -4.09 6.46
N GLN A 58 -13.15 -4.33 5.47
CA GLN A 58 -14.06 -5.47 5.50
C GLN A 58 -13.32 -6.81 5.51
N LEU A 59 -12.20 -6.88 4.80
CA LEU A 59 -11.39 -8.10 4.72
C LEU A 59 -10.40 -8.25 5.87
N GLY A 60 -10.32 -7.25 6.76
CA GLY A 60 -9.40 -7.28 7.88
C GLY A 60 -7.94 -7.10 7.49
N ILE A 61 -7.70 -6.47 6.37
CA ILE A 61 -6.34 -6.24 5.86
C ILE A 61 -5.72 -5.05 6.59
N LYS A 62 -4.43 -5.13 6.88
CA LYS A 62 -3.70 -4.03 7.52
C LYS A 62 -3.67 -2.83 6.59
N ILE A 63 -3.96 -1.66 7.14
CA ILE A 63 -3.97 -0.40 6.39
C ILE A 63 -2.97 0.55 7.05
N ILE A 64 -2.11 1.14 6.24
CA ILE A 64 -1.17 2.16 6.71
C ILE A 64 -1.33 3.40 5.84
N ASP A 65 -0.90 4.55 6.38
CA ASP A 65 -0.91 5.79 5.63
C ASP A 65 0.48 6.07 5.04
N GLU A 66 0.62 7.22 4.39
CA GLU A 66 1.88 7.60 3.77
C GLU A 66 2.99 7.77 4.81
N ASP A 67 2.67 8.32 5.98
CA ASP A 67 3.67 8.52 7.03
C ASP A 67 4.23 7.19 7.50
N GLU A 68 3.39 6.20 7.71
CA GLU A 68 3.85 4.87 8.08
C GLU A 68 4.65 4.21 6.97
N PHE A 69 4.24 4.40 5.73
CA PHE A 69 4.97 3.90 4.58
C PHE A 69 6.39 4.48 4.56
N LYS A 70 6.52 5.79 4.77
CA LYS A 70 7.83 6.44 4.84
C LYS A 70 8.67 5.89 5.99
N ASN A 71 8.06 5.70 7.16
CA ASN A 71 8.77 5.13 8.30
C ASN A 71 9.33 3.76 7.97
N ILE A 72 8.58 2.93 7.27
CA ILE A 72 9.03 1.59 6.91
C ILE A 72 10.21 1.65 5.95
N ILE A 73 10.14 2.48 4.92
CA ILE A 73 11.17 2.51 3.87
C ILE A 73 12.42 3.26 4.27
N TYR A 74 12.32 4.20 5.22
CA TYR A 74 13.46 5.01 5.65
C TYR A 74 14.09 4.54 6.96
N THR A 75 13.60 3.47 7.52
CA THR A 75 14.14 2.94 8.79
C THR A 75 15.36 2.06 8.57
#